data_49717b9991167770d2d02c07d74fd25f
#
_entry.id   49717b9991167770d2d02c07d74fd25f
#
_cell.length_a   1.000
_cell.length_b   1.000
_cell.length_c   1.000
_cell.angle_alpha   90.00
_cell.angle_beta   90.00
_cell.angle_gamma   90.00
#
_symmetry.space_group_name_H-M   'P 1'
#
loop_
_entity.id
_entity.type
_entity.pdbx_description
1 polymer ?
#
loop_
_entity_poly.entity_id
_entity_poly.type
_entity_poly.pdbx_seq_one_letter_code
_entity_poly.pdbx_strand_id
1 'polypeptide(L)'
;MRLVHADFKRLVKGEKIETTVPLRLVGEPLGVREQAGVLEQIIRNLDIRCEPREIPEHIDVDVTNLGVHEVLHVSDIPVSAGVEILNEPDTVIATVGIVKEEVVEAPPVEGEAPAEPEVIGKGKKEEEEGEAEEAK
;
A
#
# COMPACT_ATOMS: atom_id res chain seq x y z
N MET A 1 17.41 -17.35 2.95
CA MET A 1 16.82 -16.38 3.89
C MET A 1 17.83 -16.12 4.98
N ARG A 2 18.16 -14.87 5.28
CA ARG A 2 19.20 -14.53 6.28
C ARG A 2 18.50 -13.85 7.46
N LEU A 3 18.55 -14.48 8.62
CA LEU A 3 18.03 -13.88 9.86
C LEU A 3 18.89 -12.68 10.22
N VAL A 4 18.27 -11.53 10.44
CA VAL A 4 18.95 -10.28 10.79
C VAL A 4 18.79 -9.97 12.27
N HIS A 5 17.61 -10.26 12.83
CA HIS A 5 17.26 -9.97 14.21
C HIS A 5 16.23 -10.96 14.75
N ALA A 6 16.25 -11.27 16.03
CA ALA A 6 15.25 -12.07 16.73
C ALA A 6 15.08 -11.55 18.16
N ASP A 7 13.85 -11.15 18.49
CA ASP A 7 13.47 -10.71 19.82
C ASP A 7 12.70 -11.79 20.56
N PHE A 8 12.99 -11.96 21.83
CA PHE A 8 12.33 -12.94 22.68
C PHE A 8 11.63 -12.25 23.85
N LYS A 9 10.32 -12.48 23.97
CA LYS A 9 9.51 -12.02 25.10
C LYS A 9 9.06 -13.23 25.92
N ARG A 10 9.28 -13.17 27.24
CA ARG A 10 8.78 -14.21 28.16
C ARG A 10 7.27 -14.00 28.37
N LEU A 11 6.49 -15.04 28.11
CA LEU A 11 5.05 -15.03 28.29
C LEU A 11 4.66 -15.81 29.56
N VAL A 12 3.67 -15.31 30.29
CA VAL A 12 3.06 -15.95 31.44
C VAL A 12 1.70 -16.51 31.03
N LYS A 13 1.36 -17.72 31.48
CA LYS A 13 0.07 -18.33 31.18
C LYS A 13 -1.06 -17.51 31.80
N GLY A 14 -2.12 -17.24 31.00
CA GLY A 14 -3.30 -16.47 31.44
C GLY A 14 -3.13 -14.97 31.37
N GLU A 15 -2.01 -14.47 30.86
CA GLU A 15 -1.82 -13.05 30.56
C GLU A 15 -2.18 -12.77 29.10
N LYS A 16 -3.10 -11.83 28.86
CA LYS A 16 -3.41 -11.36 27.53
C LYS A 16 -2.27 -10.49 27.02
N ILE A 17 -1.84 -10.76 25.82
CA ILE A 17 -0.80 -9.98 25.15
C ILE A 17 -1.36 -9.26 23.92
N GLU A 18 -0.76 -8.12 23.63
CA GLU A 18 -1.03 -7.36 22.41
C GLU A 18 -0.05 -7.81 21.34
N THR A 19 -0.58 -8.13 20.18
CA THR A 19 0.20 -8.55 19.02
C THR A 19 -0.45 -8.10 17.73
N THR A 20 0.35 -7.95 16.70
CA THR A 20 -0.11 -7.55 15.37
C THR A 20 -0.21 -8.79 14.49
N VAL A 21 -1.37 -9.02 13.89
CA VAL A 21 -1.66 -10.19 13.03
C VAL A 21 -2.02 -9.74 11.63
N PRO A 22 -1.45 -10.40 10.59
CA PRO A 22 -1.77 -10.07 9.21
C PRO A 22 -3.20 -10.47 8.85
N LEU A 23 -3.85 -9.61 8.04
CA LEU A 23 -5.13 -9.86 7.41
C LEU A 23 -4.93 -10.53 6.06
N ARG A 24 -5.72 -11.54 5.79
CA ARG A 24 -5.79 -12.22 4.50
C ARG A 24 -7.18 -12.06 3.91
N LEU A 25 -7.27 -11.40 2.77
CA LEU A 25 -8.52 -11.30 2.03
C LEU A 25 -8.78 -12.62 1.30
N VAL A 26 -9.95 -13.19 1.49
CA VAL A 26 -10.38 -14.46 0.88
C VAL A 26 -11.57 -14.19 -0.03
N GLY A 27 -11.55 -14.79 -1.21
CA GLY A 27 -12.59 -14.62 -2.22
C GLY A 27 -12.25 -13.53 -3.23
N GLU A 28 -13.12 -13.41 -4.23
CA GLU A 28 -13.03 -12.40 -5.27
C GLU A 28 -14.26 -11.50 -5.19
N PRO A 29 -14.10 -10.18 -4.97
CA PRO A 29 -15.22 -9.26 -4.82
C PRO A 29 -16.13 -9.23 -6.06
N LEU A 30 -17.44 -9.19 -5.86
CA LEU A 30 -18.40 -9.01 -6.95
C LEU A 30 -18.12 -7.75 -7.75
N GLY A 31 -17.71 -6.67 -7.08
CA GLY A 31 -17.35 -5.42 -7.74
C GLY A 31 -16.16 -5.54 -8.68
N VAL A 32 -15.19 -6.40 -8.40
CA VAL A 32 -14.06 -6.66 -9.31
C VAL A 32 -14.53 -7.52 -10.48
N ARG A 33 -15.33 -8.57 -10.20
CA ARG A 33 -15.73 -9.56 -11.20
C ARG A 33 -16.76 -9.03 -12.20
N GLU A 34 -17.74 -8.24 -11.76
CA GLU A 34 -18.87 -7.80 -12.57
C GLU A 34 -18.73 -6.37 -13.10
N GLN A 35 -17.99 -5.52 -12.41
CA GLN A 35 -17.94 -4.09 -12.69
C GLN A 35 -16.51 -3.58 -12.96
N ALA A 36 -15.55 -4.48 -13.19
CA ALA A 36 -14.14 -4.14 -13.42
C ALA A 36 -13.56 -3.20 -12.35
N GLY A 37 -14.02 -3.35 -11.11
CA GLY A 37 -13.47 -2.63 -9.97
C GLY A 37 -12.09 -3.13 -9.59
N VAL A 38 -11.37 -2.34 -8.82
CA VAL A 38 -10.08 -2.71 -8.25
C VAL A 38 -10.22 -2.80 -6.73
N LEU A 39 -9.83 -3.94 -6.17
CA LEU A 39 -9.77 -4.13 -4.73
C LEU A 39 -8.53 -3.47 -4.17
N GLU A 40 -8.72 -2.53 -3.27
CA GLU A 40 -7.65 -1.86 -2.55
C GLU A 40 -7.69 -2.27 -1.08
N GLN A 41 -6.60 -2.83 -0.58
CA GLN A 41 -6.42 -3.14 0.83
C GLN A 41 -5.68 -2.01 1.53
N ILE A 42 -6.37 -1.31 2.43
CA ILE A 42 -5.83 -0.16 3.17
C ILE A 42 -5.04 -0.66 4.38
N ILE A 43 -5.64 -1.55 5.17
CA ILE A 43 -5.00 -2.14 6.34
C ILE A 43 -4.65 -3.59 6.06
N ARG A 44 -3.39 -3.95 6.29
CA ARG A 44 -2.88 -5.31 6.10
C ARG A 44 -2.67 -6.06 7.41
N ASN A 45 -2.62 -5.34 8.50
CA ASN A 45 -2.37 -5.90 9.82
C ASN A 45 -3.38 -5.34 10.82
N LEU A 46 -3.81 -6.17 11.76
CA LEU A 46 -4.65 -5.77 12.89
C LEU A 46 -3.91 -5.94 14.20
N ASP A 47 -4.14 -5.01 15.10
CA ASP A 47 -3.66 -5.12 16.46
C ASP A 47 -4.72 -5.82 17.31
N ILE A 48 -4.35 -6.95 17.85
CA ILE A 48 -5.23 -7.79 18.64
C ILE A 48 -4.66 -8.02 20.03
N ARG A 49 -5.57 -8.27 20.97
CA ARG A 49 -5.23 -8.69 22.33
C ARG A 49 -5.82 -10.07 22.57
N CYS A 50 -4.98 -11.05 22.85
CA CYS A 50 -5.40 -12.43 23.07
C CYS A 50 -4.44 -13.18 24.00
N GLU A 51 -4.84 -14.39 24.43
CA GLU A 51 -3.90 -15.28 25.11
C GLU A 51 -2.86 -15.83 24.14
N PRO A 52 -1.61 -16.08 24.60
CA PRO A 52 -0.52 -16.58 23.75
C PRO A 52 -0.81 -17.89 23.02
N ARG A 53 -1.81 -18.64 23.48
CA ARG A 53 -2.21 -19.92 22.86
C ARG A 53 -3.24 -19.76 21.75
N GLU A 54 -3.91 -18.61 21.71
CA GLU A 54 -5.00 -18.33 20.81
C GLU A 54 -4.60 -17.32 19.71
N ILE A 55 -3.30 -17.03 19.58
CA ILE A 55 -2.78 -16.16 18.54
C ILE A 55 -2.96 -16.85 17.18
N PRO A 56 -3.80 -16.31 16.28
CA PRO A 56 -3.91 -16.85 14.93
C PRO A 56 -2.70 -16.42 14.09
N GLU A 57 -2.29 -17.23 13.14
CA GLU A 57 -1.23 -16.87 12.19
C GLU A 57 -1.70 -15.78 11.22
N HIS A 58 -2.98 -15.76 10.88
CA HIS A 58 -3.64 -14.77 10.03
C HIS A 58 -5.14 -14.72 10.37
N ILE A 59 -5.77 -13.63 9.98
CA ILE A 59 -7.23 -13.47 10.07
C ILE A 59 -7.78 -13.44 8.65
N ASP A 60 -8.62 -14.43 8.33
CA ASP A 60 -9.27 -14.51 7.03
C ASP A 60 -10.49 -13.61 7.01
N VAL A 61 -10.58 -12.76 6.01
CA VAL A 61 -11.67 -11.81 5.78
C VAL A 61 -12.28 -12.09 4.42
N ASP A 62 -13.56 -12.46 4.40
CA ASP A 62 -14.30 -12.75 3.17
C ASP A 62 -14.73 -11.43 2.50
N VAL A 63 -14.25 -11.23 1.29
CA VAL A 63 -14.56 -10.06 0.46
C VAL A 63 -15.47 -10.41 -0.72
N THR A 64 -15.99 -11.64 -0.79
CA THR A 64 -16.75 -12.13 -1.94
C THR A 64 -17.97 -11.25 -2.26
N ASN A 65 -18.66 -10.76 -1.23
CA ASN A 65 -19.90 -9.98 -1.38
C ASN A 65 -19.66 -8.48 -1.56
N LEU A 66 -18.40 -8.03 -1.61
CA LEU A 66 -18.08 -6.62 -1.69
C LEU A 66 -18.35 -6.06 -3.10
N GLY A 67 -19.27 -5.10 -3.18
CA GLY A 67 -19.63 -4.36 -4.40
C GLY A 67 -18.69 -3.18 -4.66
N VAL A 68 -18.89 -2.52 -5.79
CA VAL A 68 -18.15 -1.29 -6.12
C VAL A 68 -18.61 -0.14 -5.23
N HIS A 69 -17.66 0.65 -4.75
CA HIS A 69 -17.82 1.72 -3.75
C HIS A 69 -18.25 1.24 -2.37
N GLU A 70 -18.22 -0.06 -2.12
CA GLU A 70 -18.39 -0.59 -0.80
C GLU A 70 -17.07 -0.63 -0.03
N VAL A 71 -17.20 -0.50 1.28
CA VAL A 71 -16.09 -0.42 2.21
C VAL A 71 -16.28 -1.49 3.26
N LEU A 72 -15.22 -2.24 3.55
CA LEU A 72 -15.21 -3.22 4.62
C LEU A 72 -14.54 -2.62 5.85
N HIS A 73 -15.25 -2.67 6.97
CA HIS A 73 -14.79 -2.17 8.25
C HIS A 73 -14.27 -3.28 9.17
N VAL A 74 -13.52 -2.88 10.18
CA VAL A 74 -13.03 -3.80 11.23
C VAL A 74 -14.16 -4.49 11.95
N SER A 75 -15.33 -3.84 12.11
CA SER A 75 -16.55 -4.41 12.73
C SER A 75 -17.09 -5.63 12.00
N ASP A 76 -16.83 -5.77 10.71
CA ASP A 76 -17.37 -6.83 9.86
C ASP A 76 -16.55 -8.12 9.87
N ILE A 77 -15.40 -8.10 10.59
CA ILE A 77 -14.52 -9.26 10.67
C ILE A 77 -15.09 -10.31 11.64
N PRO A 78 -15.19 -11.57 11.23
CA PRO A 78 -15.49 -12.66 12.14
C PRO A 78 -14.28 -12.91 13.06
N VAL A 79 -14.39 -12.51 14.31
CA VAL A 79 -13.33 -12.69 15.31
C VAL A 79 -13.50 -14.02 16.00
N SER A 80 -12.43 -14.78 16.15
CA SER A 80 -12.41 -16.02 16.93
C SER A 80 -12.63 -15.74 18.42
N ALA A 81 -13.25 -16.66 19.14
CA ALA A 81 -13.44 -16.54 20.57
C ALA A 81 -12.09 -16.38 21.29
N GLY A 82 -11.97 -15.37 22.15
CA GLY A 82 -10.75 -15.08 22.90
C GLY A 82 -9.83 -14.00 22.31
N VAL A 83 -10.13 -13.51 21.11
CA VAL A 83 -9.39 -12.43 20.46
C VAL A 83 -10.16 -11.13 20.58
N GLU A 84 -9.53 -10.10 21.10
CA GLU A 84 -10.06 -8.73 21.20
C GLU A 84 -9.32 -7.86 20.18
N ILE A 85 -10.04 -7.16 19.31
CA ILE A 85 -9.44 -6.21 18.36
C ILE A 85 -9.26 -4.87 19.08
N LEU A 86 -8.07 -4.29 18.95
CA LEU A 86 -7.71 -3.00 19.55
C LEU A 86 -7.95 -1.83 18.59
N ASN A 87 -8.02 -2.10 17.30
CA ASN A 87 -8.30 -1.08 16.29
C ASN A 87 -9.73 -0.54 16.43
N GLU A 88 -9.95 0.69 16.00
CA GLU A 88 -11.27 1.30 15.97
C GLU A 88 -12.20 0.52 15.02
N PRO A 89 -13.47 0.25 15.42
CA PRO A 89 -14.41 -0.54 14.64
C PRO A 89 -14.74 0.08 13.28
N ASP A 90 -14.67 1.42 13.17
CA ASP A 90 -14.94 2.17 11.94
C ASP A 90 -13.75 2.22 10.98
N THR A 91 -12.63 1.63 11.35
CA THR A 91 -11.44 1.61 10.51
C THR A 91 -11.68 0.77 9.25
N VAL A 92 -11.31 1.34 8.10
CA VAL A 92 -11.48 0.70 6.80
C VAL A 92 -10.35 -0.30 6.54
N ILE A 93 -10.72 -1.52 6.19
CA ILE A 93 -9.79 -2.60 5.86
C ILE A 93 -9.53 -2.65 4.36
N ALA A 94 -10.62 -2.71 3.61
CA ALA A 94 -10.56 -2.82 2.16
C ALA A 94 -11.72 -2.07 1.51
N THR A 95 -11.51 -1.62 0.30
CA THR A 95 -12.53 -0.98 -0.54
C THR A 95 -12.41 -1.44 -1.97
N VAL A 96 -13.52 -1.40 -2.70
CA VAL A 96 -13.52 -1.64 -4.16
C VAL A 96 -13.82 -0.33 -4.87
N GLY A 97 -12.85 0.18 -5.58
CA GLY A 97 -12.96 1.39 -6.41
C GLY A 97 -13.03 1.07 -7.89
N ILE A 98 -13.55 1.98 -8.71
CA ILE A 98 -13.41 1.94 -10.16
C ILE A 98 -12.23 2.84 -10.53
N VAL A 99 -11.21 2.26 -11.13
CA VAL A 99 -10.19 3.04 -11.82
C VAL A 99 -10.77 3.47 -13.16
N LYS A 100 -11.16 4.71 -13.29
CA LYS A 100 -11.30 5.30 -14.62
C LYS A 100 -9.88 5.38 -15.17
N GLU A 101 -9.57 4.52 -16.13
CA GLU A 101 -8.47 4.81 -17.03
C GLU A 101 -8.81 6.14 -17.72
N GLU A 102 -8.28 7.23 -17.22
CA GLU A 102 -8.07 8.38 -18.08
C GLU A 102 -7.08 7.88 -19.13
N VAL A 103 -7.64 7.49 -20.27
CA VAL A 103 -6.87 7.42 -21.51
C VAL A 103 -6.30 8.82 -21.65
N VAL A 104 -5.04 8.98 -21.28
CA VAL A 104 -4.27 10.13 -21.68
C VAL A 104 -4.20 10.00 -23.20
N GLU A 105 -5.18 10.61 -23.88
CA GLU A 105 -5.08 10.87 -25.30
C GLU A 105 -3.79 11.67 -25.48
N ALA A 106 -2.76 10.95 -25.90
CA ALA A 106 -1.54 11.59 -26.38
C ALA A 106 -2.01 12.57 -27.47
N PRO A 107 -1.64 13.86 -27.37
CA PRO A 107 -2.00 14.80 -28.42
C PRO A 107 -1.45 14.26 -29.74
N PRO A 108 -2.24 14.29 -30.81
CA PRO A 108 -1.77 13.84 -32.12
C PRO A 108 -0.53 14.66 -32.46
N VAL A 109 0.57 13.98 -32.62
CA VAL A 109 1.76 14.55 -33.23
C VAL A 109 1.41 14.67 -34.72
N GLU A 110 0.90 15.82 -35.06
CA GLU A 110 0.78 16.24 -36.47
C GLU A 110 2.20 16.40 -36.95
N GLY A 111 2.54 15.53 -37.92
CA GLY A 111 3.84 15.50 -38.52
C GLY A 111 4.09 16.74 -39.34
N GLU A 112 5.28 17.28 -39.22
CA GLU A 112 5.87 18.00 -40.33
C GLU A 112 7.34 17.62 -40.44
N ALA A 113 7.65 17.33 -41.69
CA ALA A 113 8.79 16.64 -42.23
C ALA A 113 10.12 17.44 -42.16
N PRO A 114 11.18 16.86 -42.65
CA PRO A 114 12.56 17.12 -42.17
C PRO A 114 13.19 18.28 -42.93
N ALA A 115 13.97 19.07 -42.26
CA ALA A 115 14.98 19.91 -42.88
C ALA A 115 16.36 19.65 -42.24
N GLU A 116 17.23 19.31 -43.12
CA GLU A 116 18.62 18.90 -42.98
C GLU A 116 19.53 19.95 -42.30
N PRO A 117 20.77 19.52 -41.97
CA PRO A 117 21.62 20.18 -41.00
C PRO A 117 22.55 21.20 -41.66
N GLU A 118 22.76 22.29 -41.01
CA GLU A 118 23.97 23.08 -41.30
C GLU A 118 24.83 23.28 -40.07
N VAL A 119 25.99 22.73 -40.23
CA VAL A 119 27.19 22.85 -39.45
C VAL A 119 27.76 24.26 -39.69
N ILE A 120 28.42 24.85 -38.73
CA ILE A 120 29.48 25.88 -38.71
C ILE A 120 29.22 26.72 -37.44
N GLY A 121 30.09 26.88 -36.50
CA GLY A 121 31.47 26.77 -36.33
C GLY A 121 31.88 27.68 -35.19
N LYS A 122 32.75 27.15 -34.36
CA LYS A 122 33.91 27.84 -33.86
C LYS A 122 33.83 29.19 -33.12
N GLY A 123 34.36 29.20 -31.94
CA GLY A 123 34.87 30.38 -31.23
C GLY A 123 34.58 30.26 -29.73
N LYS A 124 35.43 29.70 -28.96
CA LYS A 124 36.71 30.13 -28.40
C LYS A 124 36.54 31.20 -27.30
N LYS A 125 37.06 30.79 -26.13
CA LYS A 125 37.88 31.55 -25.18
C LYS A 125 37.12 32.41 -24.14
N GLU A 126 37.48 32.13 -23.05
CA GLU A 126 38.41 32.55 -21.96
C GLU A 126 37.65 33.04 -20.76
N GLU A 127 37.96 32.42 -19.64
CA GLU A 127 38.72 32.95 -18.47
C GLU A 127 37.94 34.06 -17.74
N GLU A 128 37.82 34.06 -16.46
CA GLU A 128 38.77 34.06 -15.34
C GLU A 128 37.91 34.02 -14.03
N GLU A 129 38.33 33.24 -13.09
CA GLU A 129 38.93 33.62 -11.82
C GLU A 129 38.08 34.47 -10.83
N GLY A 130 38.22 34.08 -9.63
CA GLY A 130 38.01 34.87 -8.42
C GLY A 130 37.23 34.11 -7.37
N GLU A 131 37.77 33.27 -6.59
CA GLU A 131 38.55 33.50 -5.36
C GLU A 131 37.71 34.10 -4.21
N ALA A 132 37.76 33.29 -3.19
CA ALA A 132 37.96 33.63 -1.77
C ALA A 132 36.79 34.23 -1.01
N GLU A 133 36.60 33.70 0.05
CA GLU A 133 37.05 33.85 1.45
C GLU A 133 35.84 34.03 2.38
N GLU A 134 35.78 33.14 3.29
CA GLU A 134 35.98 33.22 4.75
C GLU A 134 34.80 33.68 5.61
N ALA A 135 34.58 32.80 6.52
CA ALA A 135 34.40 33.03 7.97
C ALA A 135 33.11 33.72 8.51
N LYS A 136 32.33 32.98 9.22
CA LYS A 136 32.37 33.08 10.70
C LYS A 136 31.34 32.11 11.29
#